data_dcf6e3ff936c4695a5024fa1dec92474
#
_entry.id   dcf6e3ff936c4695a5024fa1dec92474
#
_cell.length_a   1.000
_cell.length_b   1.000
_cell.length_c   1.000
_cell.angle_alpha   90.00
_cell.angle_beta   90.00
_cell.angle_gamma   90.00
#
_symmetry.space_group_name_H-M   'P 1'
#
loop_
_entity.id
_entity.type
_entity.pdbx_description
1 polymer ?
#
loop_
_entity_poly.entity_id
_entity_poly.type
_entity_poly.pdbx_seq_one_letter_code
_entity_poly.pdbx_strand_id
1 'polypeptide(L)'
;MAAKEMNNRQAYFHYHIEDKYVAGIVLMGTEVKSIREGKVSFADSYCLFDKGELWVRGLNIAEYSHGTAYNHVPVHDRKLLLTSRELKRLEAKMKEKGFTIIPLKIFFNEKNLVKVEVGLARGKKVHDKRESIKERDTQREMKRHLK
;
A
#
# COMPACT_ATOMS: atom_id res chain seq x y z
N MET A 1 -0.58 14.45 19.97
CA MET A 1 0.02 14.82 18.69
C MET A 1 -0.63 14.03 17.57
N ALA A 2 -1.01 14.68 16.50
CA ALA A 2 -1.65 14.01 15.38
C ALA A 2 -0.71 12.95 14.80
N ALA A 3 -1.26 11.77 14.58
CA ALA A 3 -0.52 10.68 13.96
C ALA A 3 -0.24 11.02 12.50
N LYS A 4 0.94 10.70 12.04
CA LYS A 4 1.32 10.89 10.65
C LYS A 4 0.66 9.81 9.79
N GLU A 5 0.27 10.20 8.60
CA GLU A 5 -0.13 9.27 7.56
C GLU A 5 0.97 9.22 6.51
N MET A 6 1.28 8.01 6.07
CA MET A 6 2.19 7.81 4.95
C MET A 6 1.37 7.23 3.82
N ASN A 7 1.35 7.91 2.68
CA ASN A 7 0.50 7.57 1.55
C ASN A 7 1.31 7.00 0.40
N ASN A 8 0.77 5.97 -0.24
CA ASN A 8 1.33 5.38 -1.45
C ASN A 8 0.78 6.09 -2.68
N ARG A 9 1.40 7.20 -3.04
CA ARG A 9 0.91 8.05 -4.13
C ARG A 9 0.94 7.36 -5.49
N GLN A 10 1.90 6.46 -5.71
CA GLN A 10 2.03 5.74 -6.97
C GLN A 10 0.90 4.76 -7.22
N ALA A 11 0.23 4.31 -6.16
CA ALA A 11 -0.86 3.35 -6.28
C ALA A 11 -1.97 3.86 -7.18
N TYR A 12 -2.37 5.10 -7.00
CA TYR A 12 -3.47 5.68 -7.77
C TYR A 12 -3.09 6.00 -9.20
N PHE A 13 -1.82 6.10 -9.49
CA PHE A 13 -1.33 6.29 -10.86
C PHE A 13 -1.34 4.97 -11.63
N HIS A 14 -0.93 3.88 -11.00
CA HIS A 14 -0.76 2.59 -11.68
C HIS A 14 -1.99 1.69 -11.62
N TYR A 15 -2.93 1.96 -10.73
CA TYR A 15 -4.06 1.07 -10.47
C TYR A 15 -5.36 1.82 -10.36
N HIS A 16 -6.44 1.14 -10.78
CA HIS A 16 -7.80 1.52 -10.42
C HIS A 16 -8.11 0.86 -9.08
N ILE A 17 -8.41 1.65 -8.08
CA ILE A 17 -8.75 1.14 -6.75
C ILE A 17 -10.25 0.92 -6.68
N GLU A 18 -10.67 -0.34 -6.59
CA GLU A 18 -12.09 -0.70 -6.59
C GLU A 18 -12.70 -0.78 -5.19
N ASP A 19 -11.90 -1.18 -4.20
CA ASP A 19 -12.39 -1.32 -2.83
C ASP A 19 -11.24 -1.10 -1.86
N LYS A 20 -11.56 -0.73 -0.63
CA LYS A 20 -10.55 -0.44 0.40
C LYS A 20 -10.90 -1.16 1.69
N TYR A 21 -9.86 -1.60 2.40
CA TYR A 21 -9.98 -2.27 3.68
C TYR A 21 -8.92 -1.73 4.62
N VAL A 22 -9.27 -1.63 5.90
CA VAL A 22 -8.32 -1.24 6.93
C VAL A 22 -7.89 -2.48 7.67
N ALA A 23 -6.60 -2.78 7.63
CA ALA A 23 -6.02 -3.95 8.24
C ALA A 23 -5.13 -3.57 9.43
N GLY A 24 -5.06 -4.46 10.41
CA GLY A 24 -3.97 -4.41 11.38
C GLY A 24 -2.71 -4.96 10.73
N ILE A 25 -1.57 -4.75 11.36
CA ILE A 25 -0.29 -5.27 10.88
C ILE A 25 0.54 -5.74 12.06
N VAL A 26 1.14 -6.91 11.92
CA VAL A 26 2.02 -7.47 12.94
C VAL A 26 3.40 -6.84 12.79
N LEU A 27 3.86 -6.13 13.81
CA LEU A 27 5.11 -5.37 13.78
C LEU A 27 5.93 -5.60 15.03
N MET A 28 7.24 -5.45 14.89
CA MET A 28 8.16 -5.35 16.03
C MET A 28 8.12 -3.91 16.56
N GLY A 29 8.54 -3.73 17.83
CA GLY A 29 8.58 -2.40 18.44
C GLY A 29 9.42 -1.40 17.67
N THR A 30 10.55 -1.82 17.12
CA THR A 30 11.42 -0.93 16.32
C THR A 30 10.73 -0.50 15.02
N GLU A 31 9.91 -1.37 14.45
CA GLU A 31 9.14 -1.02 13.25
C GLU A 31 8.11 0.07 13.56
N VAL A 32 7.41 -0.06 14.68
CA VAL A 32 6.43 0.96 15.12
C VAL A 32 7.12 2.31 15.30
N LYS A 33 8.29 2.31 15.93
CA LYS A 33 9.05 3.55 16.16
C LYS A 33 9.51 4.20 14.87
N SER A 34 9.95 3.40 13.89
CA SER A 34 10.33 3.92 12.57
C SER A 34 9.13 4.50 11.83
N ILE A 35 7.97 3.84 11.94
CA ILE A 35 6.74 4.34 11.32
C ILE A 35 6.36 5.70 11.93
N ARG A 36 6.52 5.86 13.23
CA ARG A 36 6.26 7.16 13.88
C ARG A 36 7.16 8.26 13.33
N GLU A 37 8.36 7.91 12.91
CA GLU A 37 9.29 8.85 12.30
C GLU A 37 9.02 9.04 10.80
N GLY A 38 8.04 8.34 10.26
CA GLY A 38 7.67 8.45 8.85
C GLY A 38 8.63 7.75 7.89
N LYS A 39 9.42 6.81 8.39
CA LYS A 39 10.46 6.15 7.60
C LYS A 39 9.96 4.89 6.93
N VAL A 40 9.00 5.06 6.02
CA VAL A 40 8.36 3.96 5.29
C VAL A 40 8.44 4.26 3.80
N SER A 41 8.73 3.23 2.99
CA SER A 41 8.67 3.31 1.55
C SER A 41 7.74 2.22 1.02
N PHE A 42 6.81 2.61 0.16
CA PHE A 42 5.86 1.70 -0.50
C PHE A 42 6.36 1.17 -1.83
N ALA A 43 7.53 1.61 -2.28
CA ALA A 43 8.06 1.20 -3.58
C ALA A 43 8.10 -0.32 -3.69
N ASP A 44 7.51 -0.86 -4.76
CA ASP A 44 7.45 -2.29 -5.03
C ASP A 44 6.68 -3.12 -3.99
N SER A 45 5.87 -2.48 -3.16
CA SER A 45 5.07 -3.20 -2.17
C SER A 45 3.75 -3.67 -2.77
N TYR A 46 3.31 -4.83 -2.32
CA TYR A 46 2.02 -5.41 -2.70
C TYR A 46 1.62 -6.44 -1.64
N CYS A 47 0.36 -6.86 -1.69
CA CYS A 47 -0.15 -7.85 -0.76
C CYS A 47 -0.45 -9.15 -1.48
N LEU A 48 -0.33 -10.26 -0.78
CA LEU A 48 -0.62 -11.58 -1.33
C LEU A 48 -1.23 -12.46 -0.24
N PHE A 49 -1.96 -13.48 -0.69
CA PHE A 49 -2.48 -14.51 0.20
C PHE A 49 -1.50 -15.67 0.26
N ASP A 50 -1.27 -16.16 1.47
CA ASP A 50 -0.54 -17.39 1.70
C ASP A 50 -1.28 -18.15 2.79
N LYS A 51 -1.74 -19.35 2.46
CA LYS A 51 -2.48 -20.24 3.38
C LYS A 51 -3.66 -19.53 4.05
N GLY A 52 -4.40 -18.75 3.29
CA GLY A 52 -5.59 -18.05 3.75
C GLY A 52 -5.31 -16.78 4.55
N GLU A 53 -4.06 -16.43 4.72
CA GLU A 53 -3.66 -15.21 5.43
C GLU A 53 -3.15 -14.17 4.44
N LEU A 54 -3.38 -12.89 4.75
CA LEU A 54 -2.92 -11.79 3.90
C LEU A 54 -1.60 -11.24 4.43
N TRP A 55 -0.64 -11.07 3.52
CA TRP A 55 0.70 -10.57 3.82
C TRP A 55 1.02 -9.38 2.94
N VAL A 56 1.76 -8.41 3.48
CA VAL A 56 2.34 -7.35 2.67
C VAL A 56 3.81 -7.66 2.42
N ARG A 57 4.20 -7.62 1.15
CA ARG A 57 5.56 -7.92 0.69
C ARG A 57 6.18 -6.67 0.06
N GLY A 58 7.47 -6.50 0.25
CA GLY A 58 8.19 -5.39 -0.36
C GLY A 58 8.06 -4.06 0.35
N LEU A 59 7.30 -4.00 1.44
CA LEU A 59 7.18 -2.78 2.23
C LEU A 59 8.48 -2.56 3.00
N ASN A 60 9.08 -1.39 2.81
CA ASN A 60 10.34 -1.03 3.48
C ASN A 60 10.05 -0.13 4.68
N ILE A 61 10.38 -0.61 5.86
CA ILE A 61 10.36 0.18 7.09
C ILE A 61 11.80 0.27 7.56
N ALA A 62 12.38 1.47 7.50
CA ALA A 62 13.79 1.66 7.82
C ALA A 62 14.12 1.19 9.24
N GLU A 63 15.36 0.80 9.47
CA GLU A 63 15.82 0.48 10.80
C GLU A 63 15.61 1.69 11.72
N TYR A 64 15.25 1.43 12.95
CA TYR A 64 15.09 2.48 13.93
C TYR A 64 16.49 3.00 14.32
N SER A 65 16.70 4.31 14.18
CA SER A 65 18.00 4.93 14.36
C SER A 65 18.58 4.74 15.76
N HIS A 66 17.73 4.58 16.76
CA HIS A 66 18.12 4.32 18.14
C HIS A 66 18.00 2.85 18.53
N GLY A 67 17.82 1.97 17.55
CA GLY A 67 17.72 0.54 17.77
C GLY A 67 19.09 -0.07 18.07
N THR A 68 19.03 -1.22 18.72
CA THR A 68 20.20 -2.00 19.09
C THR A 68 20.34 -3.22 18.18
N ALA A 69 21.03 -4.26 18.65
CA ALA A 69 21.21 -5.51 17.93
C ALA A 69 19.89 -6.22 17.58
N TYR A 70 18.79 -5.84 18.21
CA TYR A 70 17.47 -6.45 17.98
C TYR A 70 16.60 -5.63 17.04
N ASN A 71 17.20 -4.79 16.22
CA ASN A 71 16.46 -4.04 15.22
C ASN A 71 15.88 -5.00 14.17
N HIS A 72 14.81 -4.55 13.54
CA HIS A 72 14.14 -5.37 12.52
C HIS A 72 14.88 -5.32 11.16
N VAL A 73 14.59 -6.29 10.32
CA VAL A 73 15.01 -6.26 8.92
C VAL A 73 14.09 -5.30 8.17
N PRO A 74 14.63 -4.31 7.43
CA PRO A 74 13.80 -3.29 6.78
C PRO A 74 12.74 -3.85 5.83
N VAL A 75 13.09 -4.84 5.03
CA VAL A 75 12.14 -5.44 4.08
C VAL A 75 11.95 -6.90 4.41
N HIS A 76 10.76 -7.28 4.82
CA HIS A 76 10.36 -8.66 5.04
C HIS A 76 8.84 -8.74 4.93
N ASP A 77 8.33 -9.95 4.75
CA ASP A 77 6.88 -10.15 4.70
C ASP A 77 6.28 -9.85 6.07
N ARG A 78 5.18 -9.10 6.09
CA ARG A 78 4.49 -8.76 7.32
C ARG A 78 3.03 -9.17 7.21
N LYS A 79 2.53 -9.80 8.26
CA LYS A 79 1.16 -10.29 8.29
C LYS A 79 0.19 -9.15 8.51
N LEU A 80 -0.87 -9.13 7.71
CA LEU A 80 -1.97 -8.19 7.87
C LEU A 80 -3.15 -8.88 8.54
N LEU A 81 -3.84 -8.13 9.38
CA LEU A 81 -4.95 -8.67 10.19
C LEU A 81 -6.25 -8.05 9.74
N LEU A 82 -7.16 -8.93 9.28
CA LEU A 82 -8.50 -8.55 8.84
C LEU A 82 -9.48 -9.55 9.46
N THR A 83 -10.76 -9.19 9.46
CA THR A 83 -11.80 -10.13 9.89
C THR A 83 -11.89 -11.29 8.91
N SER A 84 -12.41 -12.44 9.38
CA SER A 84 -12.63 -13.61 8.51
C SER A 84 -13.46 -13.26 7.28
N ARG A 85 -14.49 -12.43 7.48
CA ARG A 85 -15.38 -12.01 6.39
C ARG A 85 -14.62 -11.21 5.34
N GLU A 86 -13.79 -10.26 5.79
CA GLU A 86 -13.00 -9.45 4.88
C GLU A 86 -11.97 -10.29 4.12
N LEU A 87 -11.29 -11.19 4.83
CA LEU A 87 -10.32 -12.09 4.20
C LEU A 87 -10.96 -12.97 3.12
N LYS A 88 -12.12 -13.53 3.41
CA LYS A 88 -12.84 -14.38 2.44
C LYS A 88 -13.27 -13.58 1.23
N ARG A 89 -13.76 -12.36 1.45
CA ARG A 89 -14.18 -11.48 0.35
C ARG A 89 -13.01 -11.11 -0.54
N LEU A 90 -11.89 -10.71 0.05
CA LEU A 90 -10.69 -10.36 -0.71
C LEU A 90 -10.12 -11.57 -1.46
N GLU A 91 -10.06 -12.70 -0.80
CA GLU A 91 -9.54 -13.92 -1.42
C GLU A 91 -10.39 -14.34 -2.63
N ALA A 92 -11.71 -14.24 -2.51
CA ALA A 92 -12.62 -14.53 -3.62
C ALA A 92 -12.36 -13.58 -4.80
N LYS A 93 -12.14 -12.30 -4.51
CA LYS A 93 -11.85 -11.31 -5.54
C LYS A 93 -10.50 -11.55 -6.21
N MET A 94 -9.53 -12.03 -5.45
CA MET A 94 -8.20 -12.32 -6.00
C MET A 94 -8.20 -13.48 -6.98
N LYS A 95 -9.23 -14.31 -6.97
CA LYS A 95 -9.40 -15.38 -7.96
C LYS A 95 -9.83 -14.82 -9.31
N GLU A 96 -10.38 -13.61 -9.34
CA GLU A 96 -10.74 -12.96 -10.60
C GLU A 96 -9.48 -12.40 -11.25
N LYS A 97 -9.41 -12.53 -12.56
CA LYS A 97 -8.24 -12.11 -13.32
C LYS A 97 -8.03 -10.59 -13.26
N GLY A 98 -6.79 -10.21 -13.04
CA GLY A 98 -6.38 -8.81 -13.10
C GLY A 98 -6.43 -8.05 -11.78
N PHE A 99 -6.90 -8.68 -10.70
CA PHE A 99 -6.89 -8.03 -9.40
C PHE A 99 -5.58 -8.25 -8.66
N THR A 100 -5.18 -7.24 -7.89
CA THR A 100 -4.09 -7.33 -6.94
C THR A 100 -4.50 -6.52 -5.71
N ILE A 101 -3.80 -6.71 -4.61
CA ILE A 101 -4.03 -5.95 -3.40
C ILE A 101 -2.75 -5.16 -3.11
N ILE A 102 -2.89 -3.86 -2.88
CA ILE A 102 -1.73 -3.00 -2.63
C ILE A 102 -1.95 -2.16 -1.37
N PRO A 103 -0.89 -1.87 -0.62
CA PRO A 103 -1.01 -0.96 0.50
C PRO A 103 -1.17 0.47 -0.02
N LEU A 104 -2.16 1.18 0.50
CA LEU A 104 -2.46 2.54 0.08
C LEU A 104 -1.93 3.58 1.06
N LYS A 105 -1.99 3.29 2.35
CA LYS A 105 -1.43 4.16 3.37
C LYS A 105 -1.22 3.42 4.68
N ILE A 106 -0.32 3.95 5.49
CA ILE A 106 -0.07 3.49 6.85
C ILE A 106 -0.38 4.66 7.78
N PHE A 107 -1.09 4.40 8.86
CA PHE A 107 -1.48 5.45 9.79
C PHE A 107 -1.66 4.88 11.19
N PHE A 108 -1.72 5.77 12.17
CA PHE A 108 -2.07 5.40 13.55
C PHE A 108 -3.54 5.72 13.77
N ASN A 109 -4.26 4.77 14.36
CA ASN A 109 -5.68 4.97 14.67
C ASN A 109 -5.83 5.71 16.01
N GLU A 110 -7.09 5.90 16.44
CA GLU A 110 -7.42 6.59 17.68
C GLU A 110 -6.78 5.97 18.93
N LYS A 111 -6.55 4.66 18.88
CA LYS A 111 -5.93 3.92 19.97
C LYS A 111 -4.42 3.84 19.83
N ASN A 112 -3.85 4.62 18.91
CA ASN A 112 -2.42 4.68 18.65
C ASN A 112 -1.84 3.33 18.16
N LEU A 113 -2.67 2.56 17.46
CA LEU A 113 -2.26 1.32 16.81
C LEU A 113 -1.97 1.59 15.33
N VAL A 114 -0.95 0.94 14.81
CA VAL A 114 -0.62 1.07 13.39
C VAL A 114 -1.65 0.30 12.56
N LYS A 115 -2.20 0.97 11.56
CA LYS A 115 -3.14 0.39 10.62
C LYS A 115 -2.63 0.61 9.20
N VAL A 116 -2.99 -0.32 8.32
CA VAL A 116 -2.65 -0.23 6.90
C VAL A 116 -3.95 -0.25 6.12
N GLU A 117 -4.18 0.78 5.31
CA GLU A 117 -5.28 0.74 4.37
C GLU A 117 -4.77 0.03 3.11
N VAL A 118 -5.45 -1.05 2.74
CA VAL A 118 -5.12 -1.79 1.53
C VAL A 118 -6.24 -1.61 0.52
N GLY A 119 -5.87 -1.62 -0.75
CA GLY A 119 -6.83 -1.47 -1.84
C GLY A 119 -6.88 -2.70 -2.70
N LEU A 120 -8.10 -3.14 -3.00
CA LEU A 120 -8.32 -4.11 -4.07
C LEU A 120 -8.23 -3.34 -5.36
N ALA A 121 -7.24 -3.68 -6.16
CA ALA A 121 -6.83 -2.86 -7.29
C ALA A 121 -6.77 -3.68 -8.57
N ARG A 122 -7.01 -3.01 -9.65
CA ARG A 122 -6.80 -3.57 -10.98
C ARG A 122 -5.76 -2.72 -11.68
N GLY A 123 -4.71 -3.37 -12.19
CA GLY A 123 -3.69 -2.66 -12.94
C GLY A 123 -4.32 -1.96 -14.14
N LYS A 124 -3.91 -0.72 -14.39
CA LYS A 124 -4.35 0.00 -15.57
C LYS A 124 -3.77 -0.71 -16.79
N LYS A 125 -4.64 -1.03 -17.75
CA LYS A 125 -4.20 -1.63 -18.99
C LYS A 125 -3.27 -0.65 -19.71
N VAL A 126 -2.39 -1.17 -20.54
CA VAL A 126 -1.52 -0.32 -21.36
C VAL A 126 -2.35 0.74 -22.09
N HIS A 127 -3.53 0.36 -22.58
CA HIS A 127 -4.48 1.25 -23.21
C HIS A 127 -4.89 2.40 -22.27
N ASP A 128 -5.26 2.10 -21.03
CA ASP A 128 -5.67 3.10 -20.04
C ASP A 128 -4.52 4.04 -19.69
N LYS A 129 -3.31 3.51 -19.57
CA LYS A 129 -2.12 4.32 -19.32
C LYS A 129 -1.84 5.25 -20.49
N ARG A 130 -2.00 4.76 -21.72
CA ARG A 130 -1.82 5.56 -22.91
C ARG A 130 -2.83 6.71 -22.95
N GLU A 131 -4.07 6.45 -22.61
CA GLU A 131 -5.10 7.48 -22.57
C GLU A 131 -4.79 8.54 -21.51
N SER A 132 -4.40 8.12 -20.32
CA SER A 132 -4.03 9.05 -19.25
C SER A 132 -2.85 9.92 -19.64
N ILE A 133 -1.84 9.34 -20.25
CA ILE A 133 -0.66 10.06 -20.73
C ILE A 133 -1.06 10.97 -21.89
N LYS A 134 -1.86 10.45 -22.82
CA LYS A 134 -2.32 11.20 -23.98
C LYS A 134 -3.14 12.41 -23.57
N GLU A 135 -4.04 12.26 -22.60
CA GLU A 135 -4.83 13.37 -22.09
C GLU A 135 -3.94 14.46 -21.50
N ARG A 136 -2.95 14.10 -20.69
CA ARG A 136 -2.02 15.05 -20.11
C ARG A 136 -1.18 15.74 -21.19
N ASP A 137 -0.71 14.97 -22.16
CA ASP A 137 0.08 15.50 -23.27
C ASP A 137 -0.75 16.41 -24.15
N THR A 138 -1.99 16.01 -24.42
CA THR A 138 -2.94 16.81 -25.20
C THR A 138 -3.19 18.15 -24.49
N GLN A 139 -3.41 18.13 -23.20
CA GLN A 139 -3.60 19.35 -22.42
C GLN A 139 -2.36 20.24 -22.48
N ARG A 140 -1.17 19.67 -22.37
CA ARG A 140 0.08 20.43 -22.52
C ARG A 140 0.24 21.00 -23.92
N GLU A 141 -0.06 20.20 -24.94
CA GLU A 141 0.03 20.62 -26.33
C GLU A 141 -1.00 21.71 -26.64
N MET A 142 -2.20 21.59 -26.11
CA MET A 142 -3.22 22.62 -26.26
C MET A 142 -2.75 23.95 -25.65
N LYS A 143 -2.06 23.89 -24.53
CA LYS A 143 -1.48 25.07 -23.88
C LYS A 143 -0.30 25.64 -24.65
N ARG A 144 0.49 24.81 -25.32
CA ARG A 144 1.71 25.22 -26.02
C ARG A 144 1.50 25.49 -27.50
N HIS A 145 0.73 24.63 -28.15
CA HIS A 145 0.62 24.62 -29.62
C HIS A 145 -0.81 24.70 -30.12
N LEU A 146 -1.79 24.58 -29.27
CA LEU A 146 -3.20 24.54 -29.64
C LEU A 146 -3.50 23.44 -30.68
N LYS A 147 -2.92 22.29 -30.47
CA LYS A 147 -3.15 21.13 -31.33
C LYS A 147 -4.47 20.46 -31.01
#